data_1dfc61703d596fd821834dab44caf5c1
#
_entry.id   1dfc61703d596fd821834dab44caf5c1
#
_cell.length_a   1.000
_cell.length_b   1.000
_cell.length_c   1.000
_cell.angle_alpha   90.00
_cell.angle_beta   90.00
_cell.angle_gamma   90.00
#
_symmetry.space_group_name_H-M   'P 1'
#
loop_
_entity.id
_entity.type
_entity.pdbx_description
1 polymer ?
#
loop_
_entity_poly.entity_id
_entity_poly.type
_entity_poly.pdbx_seq_one_letter_code
_entity_poly.pdbx_strand_id
1 'polypeptide(L)'
;YGGFITLMALLTEPGEFKAGAALRSVTDWAHYNHGYTSNILNFPETDPEAYKKSSPIYFANNLQDKLLMLHGMVDDNVQFQDIVRLTQRFIELGKKDWDLAVFPVEAHGFKRTYSWVDEYRRILDLFNENLLQK
;
A
#
# COMPACT_ATOMS: atom_id res chain seq x y z
N TYR A 1 -5.30 -6.33 -5.16
CA TYR A 1 -5.48 -7.00 -3.85
C TYR A 1 -4.14 -7.31 -3.18
N GLY A 2 -3.09 -7.67 -3.96
CA GLY A 2 -1.78 -8.03 -3.42
C GLY A 2 -1.12 -6.93 -2.59
N GLY A 3 -1.18 -5.68 -3.03
CA GLY A 3 -0.64 -4.55 -2.27
C GLY A 3 -1.36 -4.35 -0.93
N PHE A 4 -2.67 -4.51 -0.89
CA PHE A 4 -3.46 -4.51 0.33
C PHE A 4 -2.99 -5.60 1.31
N ILE A 5 -2.83 -6.84 0.84
CA ILE A 5 -2.35 -7.96 1.68
C ILE A 5 -0.94 -7.68 2.20
N THR A 6 -0.04 -7.15 1.37
CA THR A 6 1.31 -6.77 1.78
C THR A 6 1.29 -5.73 2.91
N LEU A 7 0.48 -4.68 2.77
CA LEU A 7 0.33 -3.68 3.83
C LEU A 7 -0.25 -4.28 5.10
N MET A 8 -1.31 -5.08 5.00
CA MET A 8 -1.89 -5.72 6.20
C MET A 8 -0.88 -6.62 6.89
N ALA A 9 -0.14 -7.46 6.16
CA ALA A 9 0.88 -8.33 6.74
C ALA A 9 1.94 -7.54 7.53
N LEU A 10 2.53 -6.50 6.93
CA LEU A 10 3.54 -5.67 7.59
C LEU A 10 2.99 -4.87 8.79
N LEU A 11 1.75 -4.43 8.72
CA LEU A 11 1.17 -3.54 9.73
C LEU A 11 0.41 -4.29 10.84
N THR A 12 0.01 -5.54 10.62
CA THR A 12 -0.64 -6.37 11.67
C THR A 12 0.32 -7.35 12.32
N GLU A 13 1.42 -7.72 11.64
CA GLU A 13 2.46 -8.62 12.14
C GLU A 13 3.84 -7.93 12.09
N PRO A 14 4.00 -6.80 12.82
CA PRO A 14 5.24 -6.01 12.76
C PRO A 14 6.45 -6.83 13.28
N GLY A 15 7.53 -6.80 12.50
CA GLY A 15 8.78 -7.51 12.82
C GLY A 15 8.86 -8.94 12.30
N GLU A 16 7.77 -9.52 11.77
CA GLU A 16 7.81 -10.86 11.16
C GLU A 16 8.45 -10.85 9.77
N PHE A 17 8.38 -9.72 9.08
CA PHE A 17 8.95 -9.55 7.74
C PHE A 17 10.14 -8.58 7.80
N LYS A 18 11.10 -8.74 6.89
CA LYS A 18 12.24 -7.80 6.78
C LYS A 18 11.92 -6.61 5.88
N ALA A 19 11.16 -6.87 4.81
CA ALA A 19 10.79 -5.88 3.82
C ALA A 19 9.54 -6.31 3.06
N GLY A 20 8.78 -5.34 2.55
CA GLY A 20 7.64 -5.57 1.68
C GLY A 20 7.51 -4.52 0.60
N ALA A 21 7.08 -4.95 -0.59
CA ALA A 21 6.75 -4.08 -1.70
C ALA A 21 5.23 -4.13 -1.96
N ALA A 22 4.56 -3.03 -1.71
CA ALA A 22 3.11 -2.92 -1.83
C ALA A 22 2.74 -2.12 -3.08
N LEU A 23 2.13 -2.80 -4.05
CA LEU A 23 1.82 -2.26 -5.37
C LEU A 23 0.34 -1.93 -5.47
N ARG A 24 0.02 -0.69 -5.86
CA ARG A 24 -1.34 -0.27 -6.20
C ARG A 24 -2.35 -0.59 -5.10
N SER A 25 -2.00 -0.23 -3.87
CA SER A 25 -2.67 -0.73 -2.68
C SER A 25 -3.92 0.05 -2.33
N VAL A 26 -5.01 -0.65 -2.04
CA VAL A 26 -6.10 -0.10 -1.24
C VAL A 26 -5.60 0.07 0.19
N THR A 27 -5.70 1.28 0.72
CA THR A 27 -5.27 1.62 2.08
C THR A 27 -6.45 1.88 3.02
N ASP A 28 -7.60 2.20 2.45
CA ASP A 28 -8.85 2.44 3.17
C ASP A 28 -10.04 2.00 2.30
N TRP A 29 -10.70 0.92 2.67
CA TRP A 29 -11.82 0.38 1.91
C TRP A 29 -13.03 1.30 1.84
N ALA A 30 -13.17 2.25 2.76
CA ALA A 30 -14.22 3.26 2.70
C ALA A 30 -14.08 4.22 1.50
N HIS A 31 -12.89 4.32 0.92
CA HIS A 31 -12.57 5.12 -0.26
C HIS A 31 -12.52 4.32 -1.56
N TYR A 32 -12.81 3.02 -1.49
CA TYR A 32 -12.90 2.18 -2.66
C TYR A 32 -14.33 2.13 -3.20
N ASN A 33 -14.54 1.42 -4.31
CA ASN A 33 -15.82 1.28 -4.96
C ASN A 33 -16.84 0.52 -4.07
N HIS A 34 -17.90 1.19 -3.69
CA HIS A 34 -18.93 0.66 -2.80
C HIS A 34 -19.70 -0.53 -3.40
N GLY A 35 -19.83 -0.61 -4.71
CA GLY A 35 -20.43 -1.77 -5.37
C GLY A 35 -19.69 -3.07 -5.11
N TYR A 36 -18.37 -2.96 -4.87
CA TYR A 36 -17.55 -4.10 -4.45
C TYR A 36 -17.54 -4.27 -2.92
N THR A 37 -17.20 -3.21 -2.18
CA THR A 37 -16.94 -3.31 -0.73
C THR A 37 -18.20 -3.55 0.09
N SER A 38 -19.34 -3.00 -0.28
CA SER A 38 -20.59 -3.15 0.47
C SER A 38 -21.12 -4.60 0.51
N ASN A 39 -20.76 -5.41 -0.48
CA ASN A 39 -21.09 -6.83 -0.47
C ASN A 39 -20.27 -7.68 0.51
N ILE A 40 -19.17 -7.12 1.05
CA ILE A 40 -18.24 -7.81 1.94
C ILE A 40 -18.25 -7.18 3.32
N LEU A 41 -18.25 -5.84 3.39
CA LEU A 41 -18.06 -5.07 4.63
C LEU A 41 -19.32 -4.26 5.03
N ASN A 42 -20.47 -4.47 4.38
CA ASN A 42 -21.63 -3.59 4.48
C ASN A 42 -21.29 -2.15 4.00
N PHE A 43 -21.99 -1.13 4.50
CA PHE A 43 -21.65 0.26 4.21
C PHE A 43 -20.85 0.86 5.37
N PRO A 44 -19.95 1.83 5.11
CA PRO A 44 -19.13 2.45 6.16
C PRO A 44 -19.96 3.06 7.29
N GLU A 45 -21.14 3.59 6.98
CA GLU A 45 -22.05 4.23 7.94
C GLU A 45 -22.74 3.20 8.84
N THR A 46 -22.96 1.99 8.35
CA THR A 46 -23.68 0.94 9.11
C THR A 46 -22.74 0.00 9.84
N ASP A 47 -21.51 -0.17 9.35
CA ASP A 47 -20.51 -1.04 9.96
C ASP A 47 -19.09 -0.43 9.89
N PRO A 48 -18.85 0.70 10.57
CA PRO A 48 -17.54 1.37 10.53
C PRO A 48 -16.41 0.49 11.08
N GLU A 49 -16.69 -0.42 11.98
CA GLU A 49 -15.68 -1.29 12.58
C GLU A 49 -15.14 -2.33 11.58
N ALA A 50 -15.98 -2.85 10.67
CA ALA A 50 -15.53 -3.73 9.61
C ALA A 50 -14.49 -3.02 8.71
N TYR A 51 -14.73 -1.76 8.37
CA TYR A 51 -13.81 -0.94 7.57
C TYR A 51 -12.50 -0.64 8.28
N LYS A 52 -12.55 -0.27 9.57
CA LYS A 52 -11.34 -0.03 10.37
C LYS A 52 -10.47 -1.28 10.50
N LYS A 53 -11.08 -2.42 10.81
CA LYS A 53 -10.36 -3.69 10.95
C LYS A 53 -9.73 -4.19 9.66
N SER A 54 -10.27 -3.77 8.52
CA SER A 54 -9.86 -4.24 7.19
C SER A 54 -9.02 -3.23 6.41
N SER A 55 -8.74 -2.04 6.94
CA SER A 55 -8.07 -0.98 6.20
C SER A 55 -6.69 -0.66 6.77
N PRO A 56 -5.62 -0.82 5.97
CA PRO A 56 -4.23 -0.64 6.40
C PRO A 56 -3.94 0.69 7.10
N ILE A 57 -4.60 1.77 6.69
CA ILE A 57 -4.34 3.10 7.24
C ILE A 57 -4.52 3.19 8.76
N TYR A 58 -5.41 2.39 9.32
CA TYR A 58 -5.67 2.35 10.77
C TYR A 58 -4.56 1.64 11.57
N PHE A 59 -3.69 0.90 10.88
CA PHE A 59 -2.56 0.17 11.46
C PHE A 59 -1.20 0.82 11.17
N ALA A 60 -1.20 2.00 10.56
CA ALA A 60 0.03 2.70 10.14
C ALA A 60 1.05 2.91 11.27
N ASN A 61 0.57 3.05 12.52
CA ASN A 61 1.44 3.19 13.69
C ASN A 61 2.34 1.97 13.95
N ASN A 62 1.97 0.81 13.44
CA ASN A 62 2.70 -0.44 13.68
C ASN A 62 3.86 -0.68 12.72
N LEU A 63 4.09 0.19 11.73
CA LEU A 63 5.18 0.00 10.77
C LEU A 63 6.54 -0.09 11.49
N GLN A 64 7.23 -1.22 11.32
CA GLN A 64 8.57 -1.49 11.82
C GLN A 64 9.52 -2.00 10.73
N ASP A 65 8.97 -2.61 9.69
CA ASP A 65 9.70 -3.25 8.60
C ASP A 65 9.88 -2.29 7.43
N LYS A 66 10.84 -2.60 6.54
CA LYS A 66 11.06 -1.79 5.34
C LYS A 66 9.90 -1.93 4.36
N LEU A 67 9.28 -0.81 4.02
CA LEU A 67 8.13 -0.75 3.12
C LEU A 67 8.45 0.10 1.89
N LEU A 68 8.31 -0.48 0.71
CA LEU A 68 8.28 0.25 -0.56
C LEU A 68 6.84 0.23 -1.10
N MET A 69 6.26 1.39 -1.27
CA MET A 69 4.95 1.56 -1.92
C MET A 69 5.15 2.05 -3.36
N LEU A 70 4.39 1.50 -4.31
CA LEU A 70 4.49 1.87 -5.72
C LEU A 70 3.07 2.10 -6.27
N HIS A 71 2.84 3.26 -6.91
CA HIS A 71 1.50 3.63 -7.35
C HIS A 71 1.52 4.50 -8.61
N GLY A 72 0.60 4.23 -9.55
CA GLY A 72 0.36 5.06 -10.72
C GLY A 72 -0.48 6.29 -10.36
N MET A 73 -0.05 7.48 -10.81
CA MET A 73 -0.75 8.72 -10.46
C MET A 73 -2.10 8.89 -11.19
N VAL A 74 -2.30 8.17 -12.30
CA VAL A 74 -3.58 8.18 -13.04
C VAL A 74 -4.36 6.88 -12.86
N ASP A 75 -4.13 6.19 -11.73
CA ASP A 75 -4.89 5.00 -11.35
C ASP A 75 -6.36 5.37 -11.07
N ASP A 76 -7.25 4.83 -11.89
CA ASP A 76 -8.70 5.06 -11.84
C ASP A 76 -9.46 3.90 -11.15
N ASN A 77 -8.74 2.88 -10.73
CA ASN A 77 -9.28 1.75 -9.95
C ASN A 77 -9.05 1.99 -8.45
N VAL A 78 -7.79 2.02 -8.05
CA VAL A 78 -7.38 2.42 -6.70
C VAL A 78 -6.80 3.83 -6.79
N GLN A 79 -7.57 4.82 -6.38
CA GLN A 79 -7.21 6.23 -6.54
C GLN A 79 -5.84 6.52 -5.91
N PHE A 80 -5.00 7.29 -6.59
CA PHE A 80 -3.69 7.69 -6.08
C PHE A 80 -3.78 8.36 -4.70
N GLN A 81 -4.87 9.03 -4.41
CA GLN A 81 -5.13 9.63 -3.11
C GLN A 81 -5.07 8.63 -1.94
N ASP A 82 -5.38 7.37 -2.16
CA ASP A 82 -5.28 6.33 -1.13
C ASP A 82 -3.85 6.22 -0.58
N ILE A 83 -2.87 6.13 -1.46
CA ILE A 83 -1.47 6.03 -1.03
C ILE A 83 -0.95 7.36 -0.47
N VAL A 84 -1.45 8.50 -0.97
CA VAL A 84 -1.10 9.82 -0.45
C VAL A 84 -1.55 9.97 1.01
N ARG A 85 -2.76 9.52 1.33
CA ARG A 85 -3.29 9.54 2.70
C ARG A 85 -2.48 8.67 3.65
N LEU A 86 -2.11 7.46 3.24
CA LEU A 86 -1.27 6.58 4.05
C LEU A 86 0.13 7.18 4.25
N THR A 87 0.71 7.75 3.21
CA THR A 87 2.00 8.46 3.27
C THR A 87 1.96 9.60 4.28
N GLN A 88 0.93 10.44 4.21
CA GLN A 88 0.73 11.52 5.18
C GLN A 88 0.62 10.97 6.61
N ARG A 89 -0.09 9.86 6.79
CA ARG A 89 -0.21 9.24 8.11
C ARG A 89 1.13 8.74 8.66
N PHE A 90 1.99 8.17 7.82
CA PHE A 90 3.35 7.79 8.23
C PHE A 90 4.20 9.00 8.64
N ILE A 91 4.07 10.11 7.92
CA ILE A 91 4.77 11.38 8.25
C ILE A 91 4.31 11.89 9.62
N GLU A 92 3.00 11.97 9.87
CA GLU A 92 2.43 12.40 11.15
C GLU A 92 2.88 11.54 12.32
N LEU A 93 3.02 10.24 12.10
CA LEU A 93 3.47 9.27 13.10
C LEU A 93 5.01 9.20 13.24
N GLY A 94 5.76 9.97 12.46
CA GLY A 94 7.23 9.98 12.47
C GLY A 94 7.86 8.67 11.99
N LYS A 95 7.15 7.87 11.19
CA LYS A 95 7.68 6.63 10.62
C LYS A 95 8.72 6.93 9.55
N LYS A 96 9.83 6.17 9.52
CA LYS A 96 10.97 6.41 8.64
C LYS A 96 11.27 5.26 7.67
N ASP A 97 10.75 4.08 7.95
CA ASP A 97 11.11 2.87 7.21
C ASP A 97 10.17 2.61 6.01
N TRP A 98 9.79 3.67 5.33
CA TRP A 98 8.96 3.62 4.13
C TRP A 98 9.51 4.50 3.00
N ASP A 99 9.23 4.08 1.77
CA ASP A 99 9.47 4.84 0.55
C ASP A 99 8.25 4.76 -0.37
N LEU A 100 8.04 5.79 -1.18
CA LEU A 100 6.99 5.84 -2.19
C LEU A 100 7.60 6.11 -3.56
N ALA A 101 7.40 5.19 -4.50
CA ALA A 101 7.69 5.36 -5.91
C ALA A 101 6.41 5.70 -6.67
N VAL A 102 6.39 6.85 -7.34
CA VAL A 102 5.25 7.30 -8.14
C VAL A 102 5.52 7.13 -9.63
N PHE A 103 4.47 6.74 -10.36
CA PHE A 103 4.51 6.53 -11.81
C PHE A 103 3.49 7.48 -12.46
N PRO A 104 3.93 8.70 -12.86
CA PRO A 104 3.03 9.80 -13.18
C PRO A 104 2.04 9.55 -14.31
N VAL A 105 2.40 8.68 -15.26
CA VAL A 105 1.61 8.41 -16.46
C VAL A 105 0.98 7.01 -16.47
N GLU A 106 1.10 6.28 -15.37
CA GLU A 106 0.56 4.92 -15.27
C GLU A 106 -0.74 4.86 -14.48
N ALA A 107 -1.65 4.01 -14.95
CA ALA A 107 -2.88 3.62 -14.28
C ALA A 107 -2.66 2.40 -13.38
N HIS A 108 -3.74 1.71 -12.99
CA HIS A 108 -3.66 0.51 -12.14
C HIS A 108 -2.83 -0.61 -12.77
N GLY A 109 -3.04 -0.92 -14.02
CA GLY A 109 -2.18 -1.81 -14.81
C GLY A 109 -1.17 -0.99 -15.60
N PHE A 110 0.12 -1.12 -15.32
CA PHE A 110 1.15 -0.43 -16.07
C PHE A 110 1.19 -0.91 -17.52
N LYS A 111 1.35 0.02 -18.44
CA LYS A 111 1.36 -0.27 -19.89
C LYS A 111 2.72 -0.11 -20.53
N ARG A 112 3.61 0.68 -19.92
CA ARG A 112 4.90 1.03 -20.51
C ARG A 112 6.00 0.14 -19.98
N THR A 113 6.81 -0.40 -20.89
CA THR A 113 7.93 -1.29 -20.57
C THR A 113 8.91 -0.64 -19.58
N TYR A 114 9.24 0.62 -19.76
CA TYR A 114 10.16 1.32 -18.85
C TYR A 114 9.60 1.47 -17.44
N SER A 115 8.27 1.57 -17.28
CA SER A 115 7.64 1.61 -15.95
C SER A 115 7.75 0.26 -15.25
N TRP A 116 7.54 -0.84 -15.96
CA TRP A 116 7.77 -2.19 -15.45
C TRP A 116 9.22 -2.43 -15.05
N VAL A 117 10.18 -2.00 -15.87
CA VAL A 117 11.60 -2.13 -15.56
C VAL A 117 11.96 -1.35 -14.29
N ASP A 118 11.47 -0.12 -14.13
CA ASP A 118 11.73 0.68 -12.94
C ASP A 118 11.08 0.07 -11.70
N GLU A 119 9.84 -0.41 -11.80
CA GLU A 119 9.14 -1.09 -10.71
C GLU A 119 9.91 -2.31 -10.20
N TYR A 120 10.28 -3.22 -11.11
CA TYR A 120 11.02 -4.43 -10.72
C TYR A 120 12.42 -4.14 -10.21
N ARG A 121 13.13 -3.15 -10.75
CA ARG A 121 14.43 -2.74 -10.24
C ARG A 121 14.33 -2.26 -8.78
N ARG A 122 13.37 -1.40 -8.46
CA ARG A 122 13.17 -0.90 -7.09
C ARG A 122 12.82 -2.03 -6.11
N ILE A 123 12.00 -2.98 -6.52
CA ILE A 123 11.67 -4.16 -5.72
C ILE A 123 12.90 -5.03 -5.49
N LEU A 124 13.70 -5.27 -6.53
CA LEU A 124 14.93 -6.04 -6.43
C LEU A 124 15.94 -5.37 -5.49
N ASP A 125 16.12 -4.06 -5.60
CA ASP A 125 17.01 -3.29 -4.74
C ASP A 125 16.56 -3.39 -3.28
N LEU A 126 15.27 -3.19 -3.00
CA LEU A 126 14.69 -3.36 -1.67
C LEU A 126 15.04 -4.73 -1.06
N PHE A 127 14.85 -5.80 -1.81
CA PHE A 127 15.09 -7.15 -1.30
C PHE A 127 16.58 -7.46 -1.18
N ASN A 128 17.41 -7.00 -2.10
CA ASN A 128 18.86 -7.16 -2.00
C ASN A 128 19.43 -6.46 -0.77
N GLU A 129 18.98 -5.27 -0.47
CA GLU A 129 19.44 -4.48 0.68
C GLU A 129 19.00 -5.05 2.02
N ASN A 130 17.81 -5.66 2.08
CA ASN A 130 17.21 -6.05 3.36
C ASN A 130 17.20 -7.57 3.62
N LEU A 131 17.27 -8.41 2.59
CA LEU A 131 17.19 -9.86 2.74
C LEU A 131 18.52 -10.58 2.51
N LEU A 132 19.39 -10.03 1.64
CA LEU A 132 20.69 -10.60 1.39
C LEU A 132 21.69 -10.02 2.41
N GLN A 133 21.79 -10.62 3.58
CA GLN A 133 22.92 -10.35 4.48
C GLN A 133 24.19 -10.90 3.82
N LYS A 134 25.15 -10.00 3.55
CA LYS A 134 26.51 -10.41 3.24
C LYS A 134 27.23 -10.89 4.50
#